data_b8cf140c84f5c8637d844061c00ff659
#
_entry.id   b8cf140c84f5c8637d844061c00ff659
#
_cell.length_a   1.000
_cell.length_b   1.000
_cell.length_c   1.000
_cell.angle_alpha   90.00
_cell.angle_beta   90.00
_cell.angle_gamma   90.00
#
_symmetry.space_group_name_H-M   'P 1'
#
loop_
_entity.id
_entity.type
_entity.pdbx_description
1 polymer ?
#
loop_
_entity_poly.entity_id
_entity_poly.type
_entity_poly.pdbx_seq_one_letter_code
_entity_poly.pdbx_strand_id
1 'polypeptide(L)'
;MQGFSFENIDKFSSASLVTRMTTDIQNVQMAYMMCIRIAVRAPLMMIFSIIMAFIMGGRLALTFVVIVPVLGVGLFCIPREAMPAFRAVFRKYDKLNESVEENVRAMRVVKGFARESYETKKFTAASDNIRGDFTHAERVVALNSPLMQLCVYFNMVFVLFVGSKLIITNGGTTIDVGQLSAMLTYGIQVLMSLMMVSMIYVMLTMSCLLYTSPSPRDYAASRMPSSA
;
A
#
# COMPACT_ATOMS: atom_id res chain seq x y z
N MET A 1 -13.87 -27.78 11.98
CA MET A 1 -13.21 -28.32 13.17
C MET A 1 -13.72 -29.71 13.55
N GLN A 2 -15.00 -29.97 13.55
CA GLN A 2 -15.55 -31.31 13.90
C GLN A 2 -15.10 -32.44 12.95
N GLY A 3 -14.53 -32.19 11.82
CA GLY A 3 -13.99 -33.17 10.89
C GLY A 3 -12.47 -33.41 11.02
N PHE A 4 -11.77 -32.77 11.95
CA PHE A 4 -10.35 -33.01 12.17
C PHE A 4 -10.14 -34.25 13.04
N SER A 5 -9.16 -35.09 12.67
CA SER A 5 -8.71 -36.21 13.52
C SER A 5 -8.15 -35.69 14.84
N PHE A 6 -8.27 -36.46 15.90
CA PHE A 6 -7.74 -36.14 17.24
C PHE A 6 -6.23 -35.82 17.20
N GLU A 7 -5.46 -36.49 16.36
CA GLU A 7 -4.04 -36.25 16.15
C GLU A 7 -3.74 -34.85 15.61
N ASN A 8 -4.64 -34.27 14.81
CA ASN A 8 -4.50 -32.90 14.29
C ASN A 8 -4.91 -31.85 15.33
N ILE A 9 -5.80 -32.18 16.22
CA ILE A 9 -6.26 -31.28 17.31
C ILE A 9 -5.17 -31.11 18.37
N ASP A 10 -4.44 -32.17 18.68
CA ASP A 10 -3.36 -32.14 19.67
C ASP A 10 -2.12 -31.35 19.20
N LYS A 11 -1.93 -31.22 17.88
CA LYS A 11 -0.87 -30.38 17.32
C LYS A 11 -1.10 -28.87 17.45
N PHE A 12 -2.33 -28.46 17.66
CA PHE A 12 -2.70 -27.04 17.76
C PHE A 12 -3.28 -26.74 19.13
N SER A 13 -2.76 -25.71 19.80
CA SER A 13 -3.38 -25.26 21.05
C SER A 13 -4.80 -24.74 20.78
N SER A 14 -5.74 -25.00 21.67
CA SER A 14 -7.13 -24.52 21.59
C SER A 14 -7.19 -22.99 21.43
N ALA A 15 -6.30 -22.26 22.12
CA ALA A 15 -6.17 -20.81 22.00
C ALA A 15 -5.78 -20.37 20.57
N SER A 16 -4.84 -21.08 19.91
CA SER A 16 -4.45 -20.80 18.52
C SER A 16 -5.61 -21.03 17.54
N LEU A 17 -6.41 -22.07 17.77
CA LEU A 17 -7.58 -22.36 16.94
C LEU A 17 -8.67 -21.30 17.07
N VAL A 18 -8.92 -20.81 18.29
CA VAL A 18 -9.87 -19.72 18.55
C VAL A 18 -9.40 -18.43 17.86
N THR A 19 -8.12 -18.07 17.97
CA THR A 19 -7.56 -16.88 17.32
C THR A 19 -7.71 -16.96 15.79
N ARG A 20 -7.47 -18.14 15.20
CA ARG A 20 -7.67 -18.33 13.74
C ARG A 20 -9.13 -18.20 13.34
N MET A 21 -10.05 -18.69 14.15
CA MET A 21 -11.49 -18.59 13.86
C MET A 21 -12.07 -17.18 14.05
N THR A 22 -11.45 -16.35 14.87
CA THR A 22 -11.92 -14.98 15.13
C THR A 22 -11.11 -13.95 14.35
N THR A 23 -9.85 -13.78 14.70
CA THR A 23 -9.01 -12.69 14.18
C THR A 23 -8.62 -12.91 12.72
N ASP A 24 -8.21 -14.13 12.35
CA ASP A 24 -7.75 -14.39 10.97
C ASP A 24 -8.92 -14.32 9.98
N ILE A 25 -10.10 -14.83 10.36
CA ILE A 25 -11.30 -14.74 9.51
C ILE A 25 -11.74 -13.30 9.35
N GLN A 26 -11.71 -12.48 10.41
CA GLN A 26 -12.02 -11.04 10.30
C GLN A 26 -11.04 -10.30 9.41
N ASN A 27 -9.74 -10.59 9.52
CA ASN A 27 -8.71 -10.00 8.67
C ASN A 27 -8.91 -10.38 7.19
N VAL A 28 -9.20 -11.64 6.90
CA VAL A 28 -9.51 -12.11 5.55
C VAL A 28 -10.77 -11.46 5.01
N GLN A 29 -11.83 -11.37 5.82
CA GLN A 29 -13.07 -10.72 5.44
C GLN A 29 -12.86 -9.22 5.12
N MET A 30 -12.09 -8.52 5.96
CA MET A 30 -11.78 -7.10 5.75
C MET A 30 -10.94 -6.90 4.48
N ALA A 31 -9.91 -7.72 4.27
CA ALA A 31 -9.08 -7.70 3.06
C ALA A 31 -9.91 -7.99 1.81
N TYR A 32 -10.80 -8.98 1.84
CA TYR A 32 -11.69 -9.33 0.75
C TYR A 32 -12.65 -8.19 0.41
N MET A 33 -13.31 -7.60 1.44
CA MET A 33 -14.20 -6.44 1.23
C MET A 33 -13.46 -5.23 0.66
N MET A 34 -12.27 -4.91 1.17
CA MET A 34 -11.46 -3.83 0.63
C MET A 34 -11.05 -4.12 -0.82
N CYS A 35 -10.57 -5.33 -1.10
CA CYS A 35 -10.11 -5.72 -2.43
C CYS A 35 -11.23 -5.60 -3.48
N ILE A 36 -12.41 -6.14 -3.21
CA ILE A 36 -13.54 -6.03 -4.13
C ILE A 36 -13.98 -4.58 -4.28
N ARG A 37 -14.18 -3.87 -3.19
CA ARG A 37 -14.69 -2.49 -3.22
C ARG A 37 -13.77 -1.55 -3.99
N ILE A 38 -12.45 -1.63 -3.76
CA ILE A 38 -11.50 -0.71 -4.36
C ILE A 38 -11.05 -1.22 -5.72
N ALA A 39 -10.75 -2.53 -5.87
CA ALA A 39 -10.23 -3.10 -7.12
C ALA A 39 -11.25 -3.08 -8.26
N VAL A 40 -12.54 -3.15 -7.97
CA VAL A 40 -13.59 -3.04 -8.99
C VAL A 40 -13.96 -1.57 -9.22
N ARG A 41 -14.13 -0.81 -8.14
CA ARG A 41 -14.60 0.57 -8.24
C ARG A 41 -13.58 1.50 -8.91
N ALA A 42 -12.27 1.39 -8.57
CA ALA A 42 -11.29 2.33 -9.07
C ALA A 42 -11.07 2.28 -10.59
N PRO A 43 -10.88 1.11 -11.24
CA PRO A 43 -10.75 1.06 -12.69
C PRO A 43 -12.05 1.44 -13.41
N LEU A 44 -13.23 1.07 -12.88
CA LEU A 44 -14.51 1.48 -13.47
C LEU A 44 -14.67 2.99 -13.41
N MET A 45 -14.43 3.63 -12.25
CA MET A 45 -14.49 5.08 -12.10
C MET A 45 -13.52 5.77 -13.06
N MET A 46 -12.30 5.25 -13.22
CA MET A 46 -11.32 5.80 -14.16
C MET A 46 -11.81 5.75 -15.59
N ILE A 47 -12.32 4.60 -16.05
CA ILE A 47 -12.81 4.41 -17.41
C ILE A 47 -14.03 5.33 -17.68
N PHE A 48 -15.02 5.30 -16.79
CA PHE A 48 -16.22 6.14 -16.97
C PHE A 48 -15.91 7.63 -16.90
N SER A 49 -15.02 8.06 -16.00
CA SER A 49 -14.63 9.47 -15.91
C SER A 49 -13.88 9.93 -17.16
N ILE A 50 -13.01 9.10 -17.74
CA ILE A 50 -12.31 9.41 -18.98
C ILE A 50 -13.33 9.51 -20.13
N ILE A 51 -14.23 8.55 -20.27
CA ILE A 51 -15.27 8.57 -21.32
C ILE A 51 -16.12 9.84 -21.20
N MET A 52 -16.61 10.14 -19.99
CA MET A 52 -17.43 11.33 -19.76
C MET A 52 -16.67 12.63 -19.99
N ALA A 53 -15.38 12.67 -19.64
CA ALA A 53 -14.52 13.81 -19.92
C ALA A 53 -14.39 14.05 -21.45
N PHE A 54 -14.27 12.99 -22.25
CA PHE A 54 -14.23 13.10 -23.72
C PHE A 54 -15.57 13.54 -24.33
N ILE A 55 -16.69 13.04 -23.79
CA ILE A 55 -18.03 13.42 -24.26
C ILE A 55 -18.32 14.92 -23.97
N MET A 56 -17.97 15.38 -22.75
CA MET A 56 -18.27 16.74 -22.29
C MET A 56 -17.24 17.77 -22.77
N GLY A 57 -15.96 17.40 -22.78
CA GLY A 57 -14.86 18.34 -23.03
C GLY A 57 -14.27 18.32 -24.44
N GLY A 58 -14.62 17.33 -25.27
CA GLY A 58 -14.11 17.22 -26.63
C GLY A 58 -12.58 17.36 -26.70
N ARG A 59 -12.09 18.42 -27.36
CA ARG A 59 -10.64 18.68 -27.50
C ARG A 59 -9.91 18.96 -26.18
N LEU A 60 -10.60 19.52 -25.18
CA LEU A 60 -10.01 19.74 -23.86
C LEU A 60 -9.68 18.43 -23.15
N ALA A 61 -10.41 17.36 -23.41
CA ALA A 61 -10.15 16.06 -22.82
C ALA A 61 -8.79 15.45 -23.24
N LEU A 62 -8.18 15.93 -24.33
CA LEU A 62 -6.81 15.53 -24.71
C LEU A 62 -5.77 15.84 -23.64
N THR A 63 -6.05 16.77 -22.73
CA THR A 63 -5.19 17.04 -21.56
C THR A 63 -5.02 15.79 -20.70
N PHE A 64 -6.06 14.96 -20.57
CA PHE A 64 -5.99 13.72 -19.79
C PHE A 64 -5.09 12.65 -20.43
N VAL A 65 -4.95 12.68 -21.77
CA VAL A 65 -4.05 11.77 -22.49
C VAL A 65 -2.58 12.04 -22.11
N VAL A 66 -2.27 13.26 -21.68
CA VAL A 66 -0.92 13.63 -21.21
C VAL A 66 -0.76 13.45 -19.70
N ILE A 67 -1.73 13.94 -18.92
CA ILE A 67 -1.62 13.93 -17.45
C ILE A 67 -1.72 12.51 -16.87
N VAL A 68 -2.62 11.67 -17.41
CA VAL A 68 -2.83 10.30 -16.88
C VAL A 68 -1.57 9.44 -17.03
N PRO A 69 -0.87 9.39 -18.18
CA PRO A 69 0.38 8.66 -18.29
C PRO A 69 1.49 9.23 -17.40
N VAL A 70 1.63 10.54 -17.30
CA VAL A 70 2.65 11.19 -16.47
C VAL A 70 2.45 10.80 -14.99
N LEU A 71 1.22 10.95 -14.49
CA LEU A 71 0.89 10.55 -13.13
C LEU A 71 1.00 9.03 -12.96
N GLY A 72 0.54 8.24 -13.95
CA GLY A 72 0.61 6.79 -13.93
C GLY A 72 2.03 6.27 -13.81
N VAL A 73 2.96 6.82 -14.58
CA VAL A 73 4.39 6.48 -14.50
C VAL A 73 4.95 6.87 -13.12
N GLY A 74 4.65 8.06 -12.62
CA GLY A 74 5.08 8.48 -11.29
C GLY A 74 4.57 7.57 -10.18
N LEU A 75 3.26 7.26 -10.20
CA LEU A 75 2.61 6.37 -9.24
C LEU A 75 3.08 4.91 -9.34
N PHE A 76 3.66 4.49 -10.46
CA PHE A 76 4.24 3.17 -10.63
C PHE A 76 5.72 3.14 -10.21
N CYS A 77 6.48 4.18 -10.54
CA CYS A 77 7.91 4.26 -10.20
C CYS A 77 8.15 4.41 -8.70
N ILE A 78 7.37 5.27 -8.01
CA ILE A 78 7.54 5.52 -6.56
C ILE A 78 7.42 4.24 -5.73
N PRO A 79 6.36 3.42 -5.84
CA PRO A 79 6.27 2.16 -5.10
C PRO A 79 7.36 1.16 -5.49
N ARG A 80 7.74 1.12 -6.76
CA ARG A 80 8.79 0.22 -7.23
C ARG A 80 10.14 0.51 -6.57
N GLU A 81 10.46 1.77 -6.36
CA GLU A 81 11.68 2.20 -5.67
C GLU A 81 11.57 2.03 -4.15
N ALA A 82 10.40 2.28 -3.56
CA ALA A 82 10.17 2.15 -2.13
C ALA A 82 10.13 0.69 -1.65
N MET A 83 9.64 -0.25 -2.48
CA MET A 83 9.43 -1.63 -2.10
C MET A 83 10.70 -2.36 -1.60
N PRO A 84 11.87 -2.28 -2.27
CA PRO A 84 13.09 -2.91 -1.77
C PRO A 84 13.54 -2.32 -0.43
N ALA A 85 13.34 -1.01 -0.20
CA ALA A 85 13.64 -0.37 1.08
C ALA A 85 12.74 -0.91 2.20
N PHE A 86 11.45 -1.03 1.98
CA PHE A 86 10.53 -1.65 2.94
C PHE A 86 10.89 -3.10 3.26
N ARG A 87 11.25 -3.91 2.25
CA ARG A 87 11.70 -5.29 2.48
C ARG A 87 12.95 -5.36 3.37
N ALA A 88 13.88 -4.42 3.20
CA ALA A 88 15.07 -4.34 4.04
C ALA A 88 14.70 -3.99 5.50
N VAL A 89 13.78 -3.06 5.68
CA VAL A 89 13.23 -2.69 6.99
C VAL A 89 12.58 -3.88 7.69
N PHE A 90 11.68 -4.62 7.02
CA PHE A 90 11.00 -5.77 7.61
C PHE A 90 11.98 -6.85 8.05
N ARG A 91 13.01 -7.17 7.24
CA ARG A 91 14.04 -8.14 7.63
C ARG A 91 14.84 -7.70 8.87
N LYS A 92 15.10 -6.40 9.02
CA LYS A 92 15.77 -5.87 10.22
C LYS A 92 14.83 -5.89 11.42
N TYR A 93 13.54 -5.67 11.18
CA TYR A 93 12.51 -5.73 12.22
C TYR A 93 12.36 -7.15 12.81
N ASP A 94 12.40 -8.17 11.94
CA ASP A 94 12.38 -9.58 12.37
C ASP A 94 13.57 -9.91 13.26
N LYS A 95 14.78 -9.46 12.89
CA LYS A 95 15.99 -9.62 13.72
C LYS A 95 15.91 -8.87 15.04
N LEU A 96 15.29 -7.68 15.05
CA LEU A 96 15.07 -6.94 16.29
C LEU A 96 14.13 -7.69 17.23
N ASN A 97 13.02 -8.24 16.70
CA ASN A 97 12.07 -9.04 17.49
C ASN A 97 12.73 -10.30 18.06
N GLU A 98 13.55 -10.99 17.27
CA GLU A 98 14.35 -12.14 17.74
C GLU A 98 15.30 -11.74 18.88
N SER A 99 15.99 -10.60 18.76
CA SER A 99 16.85 -10.07 19.82
C SER A 99 16.07 -9.69 21.07
N VAL A 100 14.85 -9.15 20.94
CA VAL A 100 13.97 -8.85 22.10
C VAL A 100 13.55 -10.14 22.78
N GLU A 101 13.16 -11.16 22.04
CA GLU A 101 12.77 -12.47 22.60
C GLU A 101 13.96 -13.11 23.35
N GLU A 102 15.15 -13.06 22.78
CA GLU A 102 16.39 -13.54 23.41
C GLU A 102 16.66 -12.78 24.71
N ASN A 103 16.56 -11.45 24.71
CA ASN A 103 16.76 -10.62 25.90
C ASN A 103 15.74 -10.90 26.99
N VAL A 104 14.47 -11.12 26.63
CA VAL A 104 13.43 -11.48 27.60
C VAL A 104 13.72 -12.84 28.26
N ARG A 105 14.17 -13.82 27.47
CA ARG A 105 14.57 -15.14 27.99
C ARG A 105 15.81 -15.05 28.89
N ALA A 106 16.77 -14.21 28.51
CA ALA A 106 18.03 -14.03 29.21
C ALA A 106 17.98 -12.98 30.34
N MET A 107 16.83 -12.38 30.63
CA MET A 107 16.69 -11.26 31.56
C MET A 107 17.29 -11.52 32.95
N ARG A 108 17.19 -12.75 33.48
CA ARG A 108 17.79 -13.12 34.75
C ARG A 108 19.32 -13.08 34.71
N VAL A 109 19.91 -13.47 33.58
CA VAL A 109 21.35 -13.46 33.35
C VAL A 109 21.86 -12.03 33.19
N VAL A 110 21.17 -11.22 32.39
CA VAL A 110 21.51 -9.80 32.17
C VAL A 110 21.51 -9.01 33.48
N LYS A 111 20.49 -9.23 34.32
CA LYS A 111 20.43 -8.62 35.67
C LYS A 111 21.49 -9.17 36.62
N GLY A 112 21.78 -10.46 36.59
CA GLY A 112 22.81 -11.08 37.42
C GLY A 112 24.21 -10.54 37.13
N PHE A 113 24.51 -10.17 35.89
CA PHE A 113 25.79 -9.60 35.46
C PHE A 113 25.79 -8.07 35.35
N ALA A 114 24.73 -7.37 35.76
CA ALA A 114 24.59 -5.91 35.70
C ALA A 114 24.89 -5.32 34.29
N ARG A 115 24.53 -6.03 33.22
CA ARG A 115 24.81 -5.62 31.83
C ARG A 115 23.63 -4.91 31.14
N GLU A 116 22.69 -4.36 31.88
CA GLU A 116 21.49 -3.69 31.38
C GLU A 116 21.86 -2.51 30.46
N SER A 117 22.87 -1.73 30.79
CA SER A 117 23.33 -0.57 29.99
C SER A 117 23.90 -0.98 28.62
N TYR A 118 24.53 -2.15 28.54
CA TYR A 118 25.08 -2.68 27.30
C TYR A 118 23.93 -3.14 26.36
N GLU A 119 22.97 -3.90 26.89
CA GLU A 119 21.83 -4.38 26.12
C GLU A 119 20.95 -3.22 25.65
N THR A 120 20.75 -2.20 26.48
CA THR A 120 20.04 -0.97 26.08
C THR A 120 20.72 -0.26 24.92
N LYS A 121 22.05 -0.12 24.97
CA LYS A 121 22.81 0.51 23.86
C LYS A 121 22.72 -0.31 22.58
N LYS A 122 22.85 -1.64 22.67
CA LYS A 122 22.72 -2.56 21.53
C LYS A 122 21.35 -2.44 20.89
N PHE A 123 20.29 -2.45 21.69
CA PHE A 123 18.92 -2.29 21.23
C PHE A 123 18.66 -0.92 20.59
N THR A 124 19.13 0.16 21.23
CA THR A 124 19.00 1.52 20.69
C THR A 124 19.70 1.66 19.35
N ALA A 125 20.90 1.12 19.20
CA ALA A 125 21.62 1.16 17.92
C ALA A 125 20.88 0.37 16.81
N ALA A 126 20.33 -0.79 17.13
CA ALA A 126 19.52 -1.57 16.19
C ALA A 126 18.22 -0.83 15.80
N SER A 127 17.54 -0.23 16.76
CA SER A 127 16.35 0.57 16.56
C SER A 127 16.62 1.82 15.71
N ASP A 128 17.72 2.54 15.95
CA ASP A 128 18.11 3.71 15.17
C ASP A 128 18.43 3.36 13.71
N ASN A 129 19.07 2.22 13.46
CA ASN A 129 19.30 1.73 12.10
C ASN A 129 17.98 1.45 11.37
N ILE A 130 17.03 0.81 12.04
CA ILE A 130 15.68 0.55 11.47
C ILE A 130 14.95 1.86 11.20
N ARG A 131 15.02 2.81 12.15
CA ARG A 131 14.43 4.15 11.98
C ARG A 131 15.00 4.88 10.77
N GLY A 132 16.31 4.79 10.54
CA GLY A 132 16.96 5.40 9.39
C GLY A 132 16.43 4.85 8.07
N ASP A 133 16.40 3.53 7.93
CA ASP A 133 15.90 2.86 6.72
C ASP A 133 14.40 3.11 6.48
N PHE A 134 13.61 3.07 7.57
CA PHE A 134 12.18 3.35 7.51
C PHE A 134 11.92 4.80 7.07
N THR A 135 12.67 5.75 7.63
CA THR A 135 12.58 7.17 7.23
C THR A 135 12.95 7.36 5.76
N HIS A 136 13.93 6.62 5.24
CA HIS A 136 14.29 6.66 3.82
C HIS A 136 13.16 6.12 2.94
N ALA A 137 12.61 4.96 3.28
CA ALA A 137 11.49 4.37 2.56
C ALA A 137 10.25 5.29 2.55
N GLU A 138 9.91 5.86 3.71
CA GLU A 138 8.78 6.78 3.86
C GLU A 138 8.99 8.09 3.09
N ARG A 139 10.20 8.63 3.00
CA ARG A 139 10.49 9.81 2.18
C ARG A 139 10.20 9.56 0.69
N VAL A 140 10.53 8.38 0.19
CA VAL A 140 10.23 8.02 -1.21
C VAL A 140 8.72 7.96 -1.42
N VAL A 141 7.98 7.32 -0.50
CA VAL A 141 6.51 7.24 -0.57
C VAL A 141 5.86 8.60 -0.39
N ALA A 142 6.41 9.46 0.48
CA ALA A 142 5.90 10.81 0.71
C ALA A 142 5.91 11.68 -0.55
N LEU A 143 6.78 11.38 -1.53
CA LEU A 143 6.79 12.08 -2.84
C LEU A 143 5.49 11.87 -3.63
N ASN A 144 4.73 10.83 -3.31
CA ASN A 144 3.46 10.54 -3.96
C ASN A 144 2.43 11.67 -3.78
N SER A 145 2.35 12.24 -2.57
CA SER A 145 1.40 13.33 -2.28
C SER A 145 1.69 14.62 -3.04
N PRO A 146 2.93 15.18 -3.07
CA PRO A 146 3.24 16.35 -3.87
C PRO A 146 3.04 16.13 -5.38
N LEU A 147 3.41 14.96 -5.90
CA LEU A 147 3.21 14.62 -7.31
C LEU A 147 1.73 14.65 -7.67
N MET A 148 0.90 14.02 -6.87
CA MET A 148 -0.55 14.03 -7.05
C MET A 148 -1.12 15.44 -7.01
N GLN A 149 -0.71 16.24 -6.02
CA GLN A 149 -1.17 17.62 -5.84
C GLN A 149 -0.78 18.50 -7.04
N LEU A 150 0.44 18.35 -7.53
CA LEU A 150 0.92 19.06 -8.70
C LEU A 150 0.10 18.72 -9.95
N CYS A 151 -0.21 17.44 -10.18
CA CYS A 151 -1.05 17.02 -11.30
C CYS A 151 -2.48 17.55 -11.19
N VAL A 152 -3.07 17.56 -9.98
CA VAL A 152 -4.41 18.10 -9.75
C VAL A 152 -4.46 19.60 -10.01
N TYR A 153 -3.53 20.37 -9.48
CA TYR A 153 -3.49 21.82 -9.69
C TYR A 153 -3.15 22.17 -11.14
N PHE A 154 -2.23 21.46 -11.75
CA PHE A 154 -1.92 21.65 -13.16
C PHE A 154 -3.16 21.39 -14.03
N ASN A 155 -3.86 20.30 -13.81
CA ASN A 155 -5.11 19.99 -14.49
C ASN A 155 -6.16 21.07 -14.29
N MET A 156 -6.36 21.51 -13.05
CA MET A 156 -7.33 22.56 -12.71
C MET A 156 -7.02 23.87 -13.44
N VAL A 157 -5.79 24.36 -13.34
CA VAL A 157 -5.36 25.61 -13.96
C VAL A 157 -5.43 25.52 -15.49
N PHE A 158 -4.97 24.42 -16.07
CA PHE A 158 -4.97 24.21 -17.51
C PHE A 158 -6.39 24.16 -18.08
N VAL A 159 -7.28 23.36 -17.48
CA VAL A 159 -8.68 23.22 -17.92
C VAL A 159 -9.42 24.55 -17.78
N LEU A 160 -9.23 25.29 -16.66
CA LEU A 160 -9.81 26.61 -16.49
C LEU A 160 -9.29 27.60 -17.51
N PHE A 161 -7.98 27.68 -17.71
CA PHE A 161 -7.38 28.66 -18.62
C PHE A 161 -7.75 28.40 -20.07
N VAL A 162 -7.59 27.17 -20.55
CA VAL A 162 -7.88 26.82 -21.94
C VAL A 162 -9.40 26.77 -22.19
N GLY A 163 -10.16 26.26 -21.23
CA GLY A 163 -11.62 26.19 -21.33
C GLY A 163 -12.28 27.56 -21.35
N SER A 164 -11.88 28.47 -20.43
CA SER A 164 -12.41 29.84 -20.44
C SER A 164 -12.03 30.61 -21.69
N LYS A 165 -10.79 30.44 -22.20
CA LYS A 165 -10.38 31.01 -23.46
C LYS A 165 -11.23 30.51 -24.63
N LEU A 166 -11.52 29.21 -24.69
CA LEU A 166 -12.39 28.61 -25.71
C LEU A 166 -13.82 29.13 -25.64
N ILE A 167 -14.38 29.28 -24.44
CA ILE A 167 -15.73 29.83 -24.24
C ILE A 167 -15.81 31.27 -24.74
N ILE A 168 -14.83 32.11 -24.38
CA ILE A 168 -14.80 33.53 -24.78
C ILE A 168 -14.60 33.67 -26.30
N THR A 169 -13.70 32.87 -26.88
CA THR A 169 -13.39 32.99 -28.33
C THR A 169 -14.53 32.48 -29.21
N ASN A 170 -15.22 31.42 -28.80
CA ASN A 170 -16.29 30.76 -29.60
C ASN A 170 -17.72 31.16 -29.13
N GLY A 171 -17.86 32.11 -28.22
CA GLY A 171 -19.17 32.58 -27.75
C GLY A 171 -20.01 31.46 -27.10
N GLY A 172 -19.38 30.45 -26.50
CA GLY A 172 -20.07 29.36 -25.79
C GLY A 172 -20.64 28.26 -26.71
N THR A 173 -20.41 28.33 -28.03
CA THR A 173 -20.98 27.33 -28.98
C THR A 173 -20.28 25.96 -28.94
N THR A 174 -19.00 25.93 -28.56
CA THR A 174 -18.21 24.69 -28.55
C THR A 174 -18.15 24.02 -27.18
N ILE A 175 -18.12 24.82 -26.13
CA ILE A 175 -18.08 24.37 -24.74
C ILE A 175 -18.84 25.39 -23.90
N ASP A 176 -19.79 24.91 -23.10
CA ASP A 176 -20.55 25.70 -22.15
C ASP A 176 -19.86 25.70 -20.75
N VAL A 177 -20.22 26.68 -19.92
CA VAL A 177 -19.73 26.79 -18.53
C VAL A 177 -20.03 25.53 -17.71
N GLY A 178 -21.21 24.91 -17.95
CA GLY A 178 -21.59 23.65 -17.35
C GLY A 178 -20.65 22.48 -17.73
N GLN A 179 -20.27 22.40 -19.00
CA GLN A 179 -19.32 21.40 -19.51
C GLN A 179 -17.92 21.64 -18.93
N LEU A 180 -17.49 22.89 -18.78
CA LEU A 180 -16.22 23.21 -18.14
C LEU A 180 -16.19 22.78 -16.68
N SER A 181 -17.27 23.03 -15.93
CA SER A 181 -17.40 22.59 -14.54
C SER A 181 -17.40 21.04 -14.42
N ALA A 182 -18.08 20.36 -15.34
CA ALA A 182 -18.07 18.90 -15.42
C ALA A 182 -16.66 18.36 -15.70
N MET A 183 -15.92 18.99 -16.61
CA MET A 183 -14.53 18.64 -16.93
C MET A 183 -13.60 18.73 -15.73
N LEU A 184 -13.74 19.76 -14.90
CA LEU A 184 -12.96 19.88 -13.63
C LEU A 184 -13.27 18.72 -12.69
N THR A 185 -14.55 18.40 -12.54
CA THR A 185 -14.98 17.28 -11.69
C THR A 185 -14.46 15.94 -12.17
N TYR A 186 -14.64 15.64 -13.47
CA TYR A 186 -14.12 14.39 -14.05
C TYR A 186 -12.58 14.34 -14.02
N GLY A 187 -11.91 15.47 -14.20
CA GLY A 187 -10.45 15.54 -14.09
C GLY A 187 -9.95 15.12 -12.71
N ILE A 188 -10.51 15.67 -11.66
CA ILE A 188 -10.18 15.28 -10.28
C ILE A 188 -10.51 13.80 -10.06
N GLN A 189 -11.65 13.32 -10.57
CA GLN A 189 -12.09 11.94 -10.39
C GLN A 189 -11.16 10.93 -11.10
N VAL A 190 -10.66 11.26 -12.29
CA VAL A 190 -9.65 10.45 -13.00
C VAL A 190 -8.37 10.34 -12.18
N LEU A 191 -7.86 11.46 -11.68
CA LEU A 191 -6.62 11.49 -10.90
C LEU A 191 -6.76 10.74 -9.57
N MET A 192 -7.88 10.90 -8.88
CA MET A 192 -8.19 10.15 -7.64
C MET A 192 -8.33 8.65 -7.88
N SER A 193 -8.99 8.24 -8.96
CA SER A 193 -9.12 6.83 -9.29
C SER A 193 -7.79 6.19 -9.66
N LEU A 194 -6.89 6.93 -10.32
CA LEU A 194 -5.55 6.47 -10.62
C LEU A 194 -4.70 6.27 -9.35
N MET A 195 -4.85 7.18 -8.39
CA MET A 195 -4.21 7.02 -7.07
C MET A 195 -4.72 5.76 -6.34
N MET A 196 -6.04 5.49 -6.40
CA MET A 196 -6.62 4.27 -5.82
C MET A 196 -6.08 3.00 -6.49
N VAL A 197 -5.94 3.00 -7.81
CA VAL A 197 -5.33 1.87 -8.56
C VAL A 197 -3.88 1.64 -8.12
N SER A 198 -3.10 2.72 -7.96
CA SER A 198 -1.73 2.62 -7.46
C SER A 198 -1.68 2.04 -6.04
N MET A 199 -2.59 2.45 -5.16
CA MET A 199 -2.67 1.92 -3.79
C MET A 199 -2.99 0.42 -3.78
N ILE A 200 -3.89 -0.05 -4.66
CA ILE A 200 -4.19 -1.48 -4.81
C ILE A 200 -2.95 -2.24 -5.27
N TYR A 201 -2.21 -1.69 -6.25
CA TYR A 201 -0.98 -2.31 -6.74
C TYR A 201 0.03 -2.52 -5.61
N VAL A 202 0.25 -1.49 -4.78
CA VAL A 202 1.14 -1.58 -3.59
C VAL A 202 0.63 -2.64 -2.61
N MET A 203 -0.66 -2.61 -2.29
CA MET A 203 -1.28 -3.54 -1.35
C MET A 203 -1.18 -4.99 -1.82
N LEU A 204 -1.48 -5.26 -3.09
CA LEU A 204 -1.35 -6.60 -3.67
C LEU A 204 0.10 -7.09 -3.67
N THR A 205 1.04 -6.21 -4.01
CA THR A 205 2.46 -6.56 -4.02
C THR A 205 2.97 -6.87 -2.61
N MET A 206 2.56 -6.11 -1.61
CA MET A 206 2.90 -6.38 -0.21
C MET A 206 2.26 -7.67 0.31
N SER A 207 0.99 -7.91 0.00
CA SER A 207 0.29 -9.13 0.41
C SER A 207 0.88 -10.38 -0.23
N CYS A 208 1.26 -10.33 -1.50
CA CYS A 208 1.92 -11.43 -2.20
C CYS A 208 3.27 -11.78 -1.56
N LEU A 209 4.00 -10.78 -1.08
CA LEU A 209 5.28 -10.98 -0.38
C LEU A 209 5.13 -11.67 0.97
N LEU A 210 4.05 -11.39 1.69
CA LEU A 210 3.76 -12.04 2.97
C LEU A 210 3.46 -13.53 2.79
N TYR A 211 2.83 -13.89 1.66
CA TYR A 211 2.50 -15.29 1.34
C TYR A 211 3.68 -16.09 0.79
N THR A 212 4.66 -15.44 0.18
CA THR A 212 5.82 -16.11 -0.44
C THR A 212 7.04 -16.22 0.47
N SER A 213 7.06 -15.53 1.61
CA SER A 213 8.11 -15.76 2.61
C SER A 213 7.71 -16.98 3.46
N PRO A 214 8.49 -18.10 3.38
CA PRO A 214 8.22 -19.27 4.20
C PRO A 214 8.33 -18.86 5.67
N SER A 215 7.26 -19.13 6.42
CA SER A 215 7.22 -18.92 7.86
C SER A 215 8.35 -19.70 8.53
N PRO A 216 9.02 -19.19 9.57
CA PRO A 216 9.98 -19.97 10.35
C PRO A 216 9.40 -21.31 10.85
N ARG A 217 8.08 -21.42 10.95
CA ARG A 217 7.38 -22.66 11.28
C ARG A 217 7.39 -23.69 10.16
N ASP A 218 7.45 -23.28 8.90
CA ASP A 218 7.52 -24.21 7.76
C ASP A 218 8.91 -24.84 7.68
N TYR A 219 9.97 -24.11 8.07
CA TYR A 219 11.33 -24.66 8.22
C TYR A 219 11.46 -25.64 9.39
N ALA A 220 10.73 -25.42 10.48
CA ALA A 220 10.70 -26.36 11.61
C ALA A 220 9.96 -27.64 11.26
N ALA A 221 8.87 -27.55 10.49
CA ALA A 221 8.10 -28.71 10.04
C ALA A 221 8.86 -29.56 8.99
N SER A 222 9.68 -28.93 8.13
CA SER A 222 10.49 -29.65 7.11
C SER A 222 11.74 -30.30 7.68
N ARG A 223 12.15 -30.01 8.92
CA ARG A 223 13.30 -30.59 9.62
C ARG A 223 12.95 -31.74 10.56
N MET A 224 11.69 -32.14 10.64
CA MET A 224 11.38 -33.38 11.36
C MET A 224 11.89 -34.57 10.54
N PRO A 225 12.88 -35.37 11.04
CA PRO A 225 13.24 -36.58 10.38
C PRO A 225 12.01 -37.49 10.35
N SER A 226 11.70 -38.04 9.20
CA SER A 226 10.77 -39.17 9.09
C SER A 226 11.44 -40.34 9.82
N SER A 227 11.22 -40.40 11.13
CA SER A 227 11.54 -41.60 11.88
C SER A 227 10.49 -42.64 11.54
N ALA A 228 10.99 -43.70 10.93
CA ALA A 228 10.33 -44.96 10.72
C ALA A 228 9.52 -45.45 11.90
#